data_8f6f70cebddfaed4972a03123cc035e2
#
_entry.id   8f6f70cebddfaed4972a03123cc035e2
#
_cell.length_a   1.000
_cell.length_b   1.000
_cell.length_c   1.000
_cell.angle_alpha   90.00
_cell.angle_beta   90.00
_cell.angle_gamma   90.00
#
_symmetry.space_group_name_H-M   'P 1'
#
loop_
_entity.id
_entity.type
_entity.pdbx_description
1 polymer ?
#
loop_
_entity_poly.entity_id
_entity_poly.type
_entity_poly.pdbx_seq_one_letter_code
_entity_poly.pdbx_strand_id
1 'polypeptide(L)'
;TELKYAGYDGLIVTGQADRPVYLWIEDDQVELRDASHVWGKGIMGSQQQLLGELGKDVRILTIGQAGENLCRIAIIATETESAAGQGGFGAVMGAKQLKAIAVRGHGGVPVADSKELLSRCKVVREVLKTKYSGGPLRGEAVEKYGQKRYACTQHCGVACVTFYDNVPGVVHKDKVYRGQFHCCSPGFPKAPPYWDIGFEAGFEVASIANDYGLNHWEFRFGIGPWIYL
;
A
#
# COMPACT_ATOMS: atom_id res chain seq x y z
N THR A 1 8.71 9.43 -2.93
CA THR A 1 9.16 10.76 -2.49
C THR A 1 10.37 10.64 -1.57
N GLU A 2 10.31 9.81 -0.54
CA GLU A 2 11.37 9.66 0.48
C GLU A 2 12.73 9.28 -0.14
N LEU A 3 12.72 8.37 -1.12
CA LEU A 3 13.92 8.00 -1.86
C LEU A 3 14.60 9.20 -2.55
N LYS A 4 13.80 10.16 -3.06
CA LYS A 4 14.33 11.41 -3.63
C LYS A 4 14.95 12.31 -2.56
N TYR A 5 14.37 12.33 -1.35
CA TYR A 5 14.94 13.08 -0.23
C TYR A 5 16.26 12.46 0.26
N ALA A 6 16.41 11.14 0.12
CA ALA A 6 17.67 10.44 0.37
C ALA A 6 18.69 10.60 -0.78
N GLY A 7 18.37 11.33 -1.85
CA GLY A 7 19.28 11.63 -2.95
C GLY A 7 19.25 10.66 -4.13
N TYR A 8 18.33 9.69 -4.14
CA TYR A 8 18.27 8.67 -5.19
C TYR A 8 17.09 8.85 -6.13
N ASP A 9 17.29 8.54 -7.40
CA ASP A 9 16.25 8.51 -8.44
C ASP A 9 15.57 7.13 -8.54
N GLY A 10 16.28 6.07 -8.19
CA GLY A 10 15.81 4.71 -8.27
C GLY A 10 16.78 3.73 -7.61
N LEU A 11 16.32 2.50 -7.45
CA LEU A 11 17.09 1.39 -6.88
C LEU A 11 17.06 0.21 -7.85
N ILE A 12 18.22 -0.39 -8.05
CA ILE A 12 18.36 -1.67 -8.77
C ILE A 12 18.86 -2.70 -7.77
N VAL A 13 18.05 -3.72 -7.50
CA VAL A 13 18.38 -4.80 -6.58
C VAL A 13 18.68 -6.06 -7.37
N THR A 14 19.93 -6.54 -7.31
CA THR A 14 20.41 -7.75 -7.98
C THR A 14 20.74 -8.84 -6.96
N GLY A 15 20.81 -10.08 -7.42
CA GLY A 15 21.16 -11.24 -6.57
C GLY A 15 20.02 -11.64 -5.62
N GLN A 16 20.38 -12.49 -4.67
CA GLN A 16 19.53 -13.05 -3.62
C GLN A 16 20.35 -13.14 -2.33
N ALA A 17 19.75 -12.82 -1.20
CA ALA A 17 20.36 -13.01 0.12
C ALA A 17 20.20 -14.48 0.58
N ASP A 18 21.12 -14.94 1.44
CA ASP A 18 21.07 -16.29 2.02
C ASP A 18 20.02 -16.43 3.13
N ARG A 19 19.56 -15.31 3.68
CA ARG A 19 18.56 -15.22 4.75
C ARG A 19 17.69 -13.99 4.55
N PRO A 20 16.53 -13.91 5.23
CA PRO A 20 15.68 -12.73 5.14
C PRO A 20 16.40 -11.45 5.53
N VAL A 21 16.31 -10.46 4.65
CA VAL A 21 16.89 -9.12 4.86
C VAL A 21 15.88 -8.03 4.52
N TYR A 22 16.13 -6.83 5.04
CA TYR A 22 15.52 -5.61 4.52
C TYR A 22 16.61 -4.59 4.15
N LEU A 23 16.34 -3.79 3.14
CA LEU A 23 17.21 -2.71 2.73
C LEU A 23 16.86 -1.46 3.55
N TRP A 24 17.85 -0.95 4.29
CA TRP A 24 17.78 0.32 5.00
C TRP A 24 18.55 1.38 4.25
N ILE A 25 17.91 2.52 4.01
CA ILE A 25 18.52 3.69 3.38
C ILE A 25 18.26 4.90 4.26
N GLU A 26 19.33 5.56 4.69
CA GLU A 26 19.29 6.85 5.37
C GLU A 26 20.26 7.78 4.69
N ASP A 27 19.75 8.66 3.84
CA ASP A 27 20.53 9.52 2.95
C ASP A 27 21.53 8.68 2.12
N ASP A 28 22.83 8.90 2.27
CA ASP A 28 23.91 8.18 1.58
C ASP A 28 24.29 6.84 2.24
N GLN A 29 23.72 6.53 3.40
CA GLN A 29 23.96 5.26 4.09
C GLN A 29 22.99 4.19 3.59
N VAL A 30 23.53 3.09 3.07
CA VAL A 30 22.75 1.99 2.52
C VAL A 30 23.23 0.67 3.15
N GLU A 31 22.32 -0.04 3.82
CA GLU A 31 22.63 -1.25 4.57
C GLU A 31 21.63 -2.37 4.28
N LEU A 32 22.09 -3.60 4.22
CA LEU A 32 21.24 -4.79 4.34
C LEU A 32 21.19 -5.23 5.79
N ARG A 33 20.00 -5.21 6.38
CA ARG A 33 19.76 -5.60 7.78
C ARG A 33 18.97 -6.89 7.87
N ASP A 34 19.14 -7.64 8.94
CA ASP A 34 18.39 -8.86 9.19
C ASP A 34 16.88 -8.59 9.30
N ALA A 35 16.07 -9.40 8.59
CA ALA A 35 14.61 -9.31 8.61
C ALA A 35 13.95 -10.58 9.16
N SER A 36 14.70 -11.49 9.78
CA SER A 36 14.19 -12.76 10.31
C SER A 36 13.05 -12.56 11.31
N HIS A 37 13.10 -11.48 12.09
CA HIS A 37 12.11 -11.13 13.11
C HIS A 37 10.78 -10.60 12.54
N VAL A 38 10.74 -10.22 11.25
CA VAL A 38 9.54 -9.78 10.53
C VAL A 38 9.15 -10.72 9.40
N TRP A 39 9.96 -11.71 9.08
CA TRP A 39 9.63 -12.75 8.11
C TRP A 39 8.49 -13.63 8.64
N GLY A 40 7.54 -13.98 7.77
CA GLY A 40 6.32 -14.68 8.16
C GLY A 40 5.19 -13.77 8.66
N LYS A 41 5.46 -12.47 8.91
CA LYS A 41 4.42 -11.50 9.28
C LYS A 41 3.73 -10.93 8.05
N GLY A 42 2.47 -10.51 8.24
CA GLY A 42 1.74 -9.73 7.26
C GLY A 42 2.38 -8.37 6.99
N ILE A 43 1.88 -7.67 5.98
CA ILE A 43 2.36 -6.34 5.60
C ILE A 43 2.23 -5.37 6.77
N MET A 44 1.05 -5.30 7.39
CA MET A 44 0.78 -4.35 8.48
C MET A 44 1.64 -4.62 9.70
N GLY A 45 1.74 -5.89 10.12
CA GLY A 45 2.57 -6.28 11.26
C GLY A 45 4.06 -6.02 11.03
N SER A 46 4.56 -6.27 9.82
CA SER A 46 5.95 -5.99 9.44
C SER A 46 6.25 -4.49 9.45
N GLN A 47 5.37 -3.67 8.89
CA GLN A 47 5.52 -2.22 8.85
C GLN A 47 5.47 -1.62 10.26
N GLN A 48 4.52 -2.05 11.09
CA GLN A 48 4.39 -1.57 12.46
C GLN A 48 5.65 -1.86 13.28
N GLN A 49 6.20 -3.06 13.12
CA GLN A 49 7.42 -3.43 13.83
C GLN A 49 8.63 -2.62 13.36
N LEU A 50 8.85 -2.54 12.04
CA LEU A 50 9.96 -1.77 11.48
C LEU A 50 9.84 -0.26 11.78
N LEU A 51 8.63 0.31 11.78
CA LEU A 51 8.40 1.70 12.20
C LEU A 51 8.70 1.91 13.70
N GLY A 52 8.43 0.91 14.53
CA GLY A 52 8.79 0.92 15.95
C GLY A 52 10.31 0.94 16.17
N GLU A 53 11.06 0.26 15.33
CA GLU A 53 12.52 0.15 15.40
C GLU A 53 13.25 1.34 14.76
N LEU A 54 12.76 1.81 13.60
CA LEU A 54 13.43 2.80 12.76
C LEU A 54 12.92 4.23 12.98
N GLY A 55 11.75 4.38 13.60
CA GLY A 55 11.10 5.68 13.82
C GLY A 55 9.97 5.98 12.82
N LYS A 56 9.15 6.97 13.17
CA LYS A 56 7.92 7.31 12.43
C LYS A 56 8.15 8.06 11.11
N ASP A 57 9.33 8.60 10.91
CA ASP A 57 9.69 9.38 9.71
C ASP A 57 10.18 8.51 8.56
N VAL A 58 10.24 7.21 8.76
CA VAL A 58 10.64 6.22 7.75
C VAL A 58 9.45 5.90 6.83
N ARG A 59 9.73 5.67 5.55
CA ARG A 59 8.77 5.12 4.59
C ARG A 59 9.20 3.72 4.19
N ILE A 60 8.25 2.79 4.28
CA ILE A 60 8.52 1.38 4.12
C ILE A 60 7.68 0.79 2.98
N LEU A 61 8.35 0.08 2.08
CA LEU A 61 7.75 -0.87 1.16
C LEU A 61 7.99 -2.27 1.70
N THR A 62 6.96 -3.11 1.77
CA THR A 62 7.14 -4.48 2.27
C THR A 62 6.27 -5.49 1.53
N ILE A 63 6.63 -6.75 1.65
CA ILE A 63 5.85 -7.90 1.19
C ILE A 63 5.21 -8.62 2.38
N GLY A 64 4.05 -9.23 2.14
CA GLY A 64 3.41 -10.17 3.06
C GLY A 64 3.83 -11.62 2.78
N GLN A 65 3.17 -12.56 3.47
CA GLN A 65 3.43 -14.00 3.31
C GLN A 65 3.24 -14.48 1.87
N ALA A 66 2.35 -13.85 1.09
CA ALA A 66 2.18 -14.19 -0.32
C ALA A 66 3.48 -13.99 -1.12
N GLY A 67 4.22 -12.89 -0.86
CA GLY A 67 5.51 -12.65 -1.49
C GLY A 67 6.57 -13.63 -1.02
N GLU A 68 6.65 -13.88 0.27
CA GLU A 68 7.59 -14.84 0.87
C GLU A 68 7.39 -16.26 0.31
N ASN A 69 6.15 -16.66 0.07
CA ASN A 69 5.77 -17.94 -0.52
C ASN A 69 5.73 -17.94 -2.06
N LEU A 70 6.29 -16.91 -2.70
CA LEU A 70 6.41 -16.79 -4.15
C LEU A 70 5.07 -16.84 -4.91
N CYS A 71 3.99 -16.40 -4.28
CA CYS A 71 2.67 -16.33 -4.91
C CYS A 71 2.71 -15.36 -6.10
N ARG A 72 2.25 -15.82 -7.27
CA ARG A 72 2.32 -15.05 -8.53
C ARG A 72 1.50 -13.76 -8.52
N ILE A 73 0.55 -13.63 -7.62
CA ILE A 73 -0.27 -12.43 -7.43
C ILE A 73 0.18 -11.59 -6.23
N ALA A 74 1.40 -11.84 -5.71
CA ALA A 74 1.91 -11.11 -4.57
C ALA A 74 2.24 -9.67 -4.90
N ILE A 75 1.88 -8.77 -3.98
CA ILE A 75 2.11 -7.33 -4.08
C ILE A 75 3.27 -6.85 -3.20
N ILE A 76 3.76 -5.66 -3.50
CA ILE A 76 4.55 -4.85 -2.59
C ILE A 76 3.65 -3.70 -2.12
N ALA A 77 3.56 -3.44 -0.82
CA ALA A 77 2.71 -2.36 -0.32
C ALA A 77 3.42 -1.43 0.67
N THR A 78 2.85 -0.22 0.81
CA THR A 78 3.26 0.78 1.80
C THR A 78 2.35 0.74 3.02
N GLU A 79 2.71 1.51 4.05
CA GLU A 79 1.88 1.75 5.24
C GLU A 79 0.55 2.45 4.91
N THR A 80 0.45 3.08 3.75
CA THR A 80 -0.77 3.72 3.26
C THR A 80 -1.61 2.81 2.39
N GLU A 81 -1.33 1.51 2.37
CA GLU A 81 -1.98 0.51 1.53
C GLU A 81 -1.87 0.79 0.01
N SER A 82 -0.98 1.70 -0.38
CA SER A 82 -0.62 1.88 -1.79
C SER A 82 0.27 0.73 -2.22
N ALA A 83 -0.04 0.10 -3.33
CA ALA A 83 0.60 -1.14 -3.74
C ALA A 83 1.13 -1.11 -5.17
N ALA A 84 2.27 -1.78 -5.40
CA ALA A 84 2.64 -2.31 -6.70
C ALA A 84 1.88 -3.63 -6.88
N GLY A 85 0.65 -3.51 -7.37
CA GLY A 85 -0.35 -4.57 -7.30
C GLY A 85 -0.18 -5.65 -8.36
N GLN A 86 -0.20 -5.29 -9.65
CA GLN A 86 -0.12 -6.27 -10.74
C GLN A 86 1.32 -6.66 -11.04
N GLY A 87 1.52 -7.86 -11.58
CA GLY A 87 2.82 -8.36 -12.05
C GLY A 87 3.60 -9.23 -11.06
N GLY A 88 3.06 -9.51 -9.87
CA GLY A 88 3.68 -10.44 -8.93
C GLY A 88 5.00 -9.94 -8.31
N PHE A 89 5.19 -8.64 -8.21
CA PHE A 89 6.44 -8.03 -7.73
C PHE A 89 6.79 -8.43 -6.28
N GLY A 90 5.79 -8.74 -5.46
CA GLY A 90 6.02 -9.27 -4.12
C GLY A 90 6.78 -10.60 -4.14
N ALA A 91 6.46 -11.49 -5.10
CA ALA A 91 7.19 -12.75 -5.26
C ALA A 91 8.63 -12.53 -5.73
N VAL A 92 8.90 -11.49 -6.53
CA VAL A 92 10.27 -11.15 -6.93
C VAL A 92 11.10 -10.72 -5.71
N MET A 93 10.53 -9.92 -4.81
CA MET A 93 11.20 -9.57 -3.55
C MET A 93 11.40 -10.83 -2.67
N GLY A 94 10.37 -11.68 -2.55
CA GLY A 94 10.44 -12.93 -1.79
C GLY A 94 11.55 -13.86 -2.30
N ALA A 95 11.65 -14.04 -3.63
CA ALA A 95 12.71 -14.83 -4.26
C ALA A 95 14.12 -14.30 -3.97
N LYS A 96 14.25 -13.02 -3.65
CA LYS A 96 15.51 -12.38 -3.25
C LYS A 96 15.76 -12.41 -1.74
N GLN A 97 14.86 -13.01 -0.95
CA GLN A 97 14.85 -12.94 0.51
C GLN A 97 14.76 -11.47 1.02
N LEU A 98 14.20 -10.56 0.21
CA LEU A 98 14.07 -9.14 0.53
C LEU A 98 12.68 -8.88 1.09
N LYS A 99 12.57 -8.71 2.41
CA LYS A 99 11.29 -8.48 3.10
C LYS A 99 10.76 -7.08 2.90
N ALA A 100 11.64 -6.09 2.98
CA ALA A 100 11.26 -4.69 2.94
C ALA A 100 12.36 -3.80 2.38
N ILE A 101 11.95 -2.59 1.97
CA ILE A 101 12.83 -1.45 1.68
C ILE A 101 12.34 -0.31 2.56
N ALA A 102 13.17 0.12 3.49
CA ALA A 102 12.89 1.21 4.43
C ALA A 102 13.80 2.40 4.12
N VAL A 103 13.22 3.57 3.98
CA VAL A 103 13.94 4.77 3.54
C VAL A 103 13.61 5.96 4.43
N ARG A 104 14.64 6.70 4.83
CA ARG A 104 14.59 8.03 5.43
C ARG A 104 15.48 8.96 4.64
N GLY A 105 14.96 10.10 4.23
CA GLY A 105 15.71 11.11 3.53
C GLY A 105 15.54 12.49 4.16
N HIS A 106 16.64 13.19 4.41
CA HIS A 106 16.65 14.52 5.00
C HIS A 106 16.93 15.63 3.98
N GLY A 107 17.31 15.26 2.76
CA GLY A 107 17.65 16.20 1.70
C GLY A 107 16.46 16.87 1.03
N GLY A 108 16.73 17.91 0.28
CA GLY A 108 15.78 18.54 -0.64
C GLY A 108 15.87 17.94 -2.03
N VAL A 109 14.82 18.10 -2.83
CA VAL A 109 14.85 17.77 -4.26
C VAL A 109 15.29 19.04 -5.02
N PRO A 110 16.45 19.03 -5.71
CA PRO A 110 16.87 20.14 -6.53
C PRO A 110 15.85 20.41 -7.65
N VAL A 111 15.46 21.65 -7.81
CA VAL A 111 14.52 22.09 -8.83
C VAL A 111 15.20 23.09 -9.76
N ALA A 112 15.22 22.81 -11.05
CA ALA A 112 15.90 23.64 -12.04
C ALA A 112 15.32 25.08 -12.10
N ASP A 113 13.99 25.22 -12.08
CA ASP A 113 13.28 26.48 -12.01
C ASP A 113 12.08 26.36 -11.05
N SER A 114 12.25 26.86 -9.84
CA SER A 114 11.22 26.79 -8.79
C SER A 114 10.04 27.75 -9.05
N LYS A 115 10.26 28.87 -9.76
CA LYS A 115 9.16 29.80 -10.12
C LYS A 115 8.26 29.19 -11.18
N GLU A 116 8.85 28.60 -12.21
CA GLU A 116 8.10 27.90 -13.25
C GLU A 116 7.36 26.68 -12.68
N LEU A 117 8.01 25.87 -11.84
CA LEU A 117 7.36 24.75 -11.17
C LEU A 117 6.13 25.21 -10.37
N LEU A 118 6.25 26.24 -9.55
CA LEU A 118 5.13 26.78 -8.77
C LEU A 118 4.01 27.33 -9.66
N SER A 119 4.36 27.96 -10.77
CA SER A 119 3.38 28.44 -11.75
C SER A 119 2.57 27.27 -12.33
N ARG A 120 3.23 26.21 -12.77
CA ARG A 120 2.59 25.00 -13.28
C ARG A 120 1.76 24.28 -12.23
N CYS A 121 2.25 24.19 -11.00
CA CYS A 121 1.48 23.63 -9.88
C CYS A 121 0.16 24.39 -9.62
N LYS A 122 0.16 25.72 -9.77
CA LYS A 122 -1.06 26.51 -9.66
C LYS A 122 -2.07 26.15 -10.75
N VAL A 123 -1.61 26.06 -12.00
CA VAL A 123 -2.45 25.66 -13.15
C VAL A 123 -3.06 24.27 -12.92
N VAL A 124 -2.24 23.29 -12.55
CA VAL A 124 -2.72 21.92 -12.27
C VAL A 124 -3.76 21.94 -11.13
N ARG A 125 -3.51 22.69 -10.08
CA ARG A 125 -4.45 22.81 -8.94
C ARG A 125 -5.80 23.39 -9.37
N GLU A 126 -5.82 24.41 -10.23
CA GLU A 126 -7.08 24.96 -10.74
C GLU A 126 -7.81 23.98 -11.67
N VAL A 127 -7.09 23.25 -12.52
CA VAL A 127 -7.67 22.19 -13.35
C VAL A 127 -8.29 21.09 -12.47
N LEU A 128 -7.61 20.66 -11.41
CA LEU A 128 -8.13 19.65 -10.49
C LEU A 128 -9.40 20.12 -9.77
N LYS A 129 -9.47 21.38 -9.35
CA LYS A 129 -10.67 21.94 -8.73
C LYS A 129 -11.87 21.97 -9.67
N THR A 130 -11.66 22.26 -10.94
CA THR A 130 -12.73 22.51 -11.91
C THR A 130 -13.14 21.28 -12.71
N LYS A 131 -12.20 20.38 -13.00
CA LYS A 131 -12.42 19.23 -13.90
C LYS A 131 -12.43 17.89 -13.21
N TYR A 132 -11.88 17.78 -12.02
CA TYR A 132 -11.83 16.52 -11.31
C TYR A 132 -12.92 16.46 -10.26
N SER A 133 -13.99 15.76 -10.59
CA SER A 133 -15.12 15.48 -9.68
C SER A 133 -14.95 14.18 -8.89
N GLY A 134 -13.84 13.49 -9.05
CA GLY A 134 -13.53 12.27 -8.31
C GLY A 134 -13.50 12.56 -6.82
N GLY A 135 -14.55 12.19 -6.15
CA GLY A 135 -14.68 12.28 -4.69
C GLY A 135 -14.62 10.87 -4.08
N PRO A 136 -14.53 10.79 -2.76
CA PRO A 136 -14.72 9.54 -2.07
C PRO A 136 -16.07 8.95 -2.46
N LEU A 137 -16.13 7.64 -2.44
CA LEU A 137 -17.40 6.93 -2.60
C LEU A 137 -18.42 7.51 -1.62
N ARG A 138 -19.65 7.67 -2.10
CA ARG A 138 -20.79 8.10 -1.27
C ARG A 138 -21.64 6.87 -0.93
N GLY A 139 -22.36 6.93 0.17
CA GLY A 139 -23.31 5.90 0.57
C GLY A 139 -23.17 5.55 2.05
N GLU A 140 -24.05 4.67 2.49
CA GLU A 140 -24.21 4.28 3.89
C GLU A 140 -22.89 3.88 4.58
N ALA A 141 -22.03 3.14 3.91
CA ALA A 141 -20.73 2.74 4.45
C ALA A 141 -19.80 3.94 4.73
N VAL A 142 -19.87 4.99 3.90
CA VAL A 142 -19.08 6.22 4.12
C VAL A 142 -19.65 7.01 5.30
N GLU A 143 -20.98 7.05 5.42
CA GLU A 143 -21.65 7.73 6.54
C GLU A 143 -21.40 7.02 7.86
N LYS A 144 -21.38 5.68 7.84
CA LYS A 144 -21.22 4.85 9.02
C LYS A 144 -19.78 4.73 9.50
N TYR A 145 -18.83 4.55 8.58
CA TYR A 145 -17.44 4.22 8.89
C TYR A 145 -16.41 5.20 8.31
N GLY A 146 -16.82 6.08 7.39
CA GLY A 146 -15.92 7.01 6.76
C GLY A 146 -15.52 8.14 7.70
N GLN A 147 -14.23 8.29 7.96
CA GLN A 147 -13.75 9.32 8.88
C GLN A 147 -13.21 10.55 8.18
N LYS A 148 -12.47 10.36 7.10
CA LYS A 148 -11.79 11.46 6.39
C LYS A 148 -11.42 11.07 4.97
N ARG A 149 -11.22 12.10 4.17
CA ARG A 149 -10.53 11.94 2.88
C ARG A 149 -9.06 11.67 3.12
N TYR A 150 -8.49 10.84 2.29
CA TYR A 150 -7.10 10.44 2.41
C TYR A 150 -6.36 10.65 1.08
N ALA A 151 -5.14 11.18 1.16
CA ALA A 151 -4.22 11.30 0.05
C ALA A 151 -3.19 10.16 0.11
N CYS A 152 -3.12 9.34 -0.93
CA CYS A 152 -2.18 8.21 -1.00
C CYS A 152 -0.71 8.65 -1.14
N THR A 153 -0.43 9.92 -1.33
CA THR A 153 0.90 10.51 -1.39
C THR A 153 0.88 11.93 -0.84
N GLN A 154 1.96 12.37 -0.25
CA GLN A 154 2.11 13.69 0.38
C GLN A 154 1.77 14.86 -0.56
N HIS A 155 1.98 14.71 -1.86
CA HIS A 155 1.81 15.78 -2.85
C HIS A 155 0.50 15.68 -3.64
N CYS A 156 -0.40 14.77 -3.26
CA CYS A 156 -1.68 14.63 -3.94
C CYS A 156 -2.64 15.76 -3.57
N GLY A 157 -3.04 16.56 -4.55
CA GLY A 157 -4.03 17.64 -4.36
C GLY A 157 -5.49 17.18 -4.39
N VAL A 158 -5.77 15.90 -4.62
CA VAL A 158 -7.12 15.36 -4.84
C VAL A 158 -7.70 14.71 -3.59
N ALA A 159 -6.90 13.94 -2.85
CA ALA A 159 -7.34 13.17 -1.69
C ALA A 159 -8.65 12.41 -1.98
N CYS A 160 -8.66 11.57 -3.03
CA CYS A 160 -9.88 10.93 -3.54
C CYS A 160 -10.31 9.68 -2.78
N VAL A 161 -9.51 9.20 -1.85
CA VAL A 161 -9.76 7.98 -1.08
C VAL A 161 -10.46 8.29 0.23
N THR A 162 -11.37 7.43 0.65
CA THR A 162 -11.98 7.49 1.99
C THR A 162 -11.21 6.56 2.91
N PHE A 163 -10.84 7.09 4.06
CA PHE A 163 -10.33 6.28 5.17
C PHE A 163 -11.51 5.84 6.03
N TYR A 164 -11.62 4.55 6.26
CA TYR A 164 -12.62 3.92 7.09
C TYR A 164 -12.02 3.49 8.42
N ASP A 165 -12.81 3.56 9.48
CA ASP A 165 -12.40 3.14 10.81
C ASP A 165 -13.56 2.46 11.52
N ASN A 166 -13.23 1.61 12.50
CA ASN A 166 -14.19 0.86 13.30
C ASN A 166 -15.12 -0.06 12.47
N VAL A 167 -14.62 -0.61 11.37
CA VAL A 167 -15.36 -1.58 10.58
C VAL A 167 -15.32 -2.95 11.30
N PRO A 168 -16.44 -3.49 11.77
CA PRO A 168 -16.43 -4.74 12.50
C PRO A 168 -16.12 -5.93 11.60
N GLY A 169 -15.40 -6.91 12.11
CA GLY A 169 -15.21 -8.19 11.45
C GLY A 169 -16.51 -9.00 11.41
N VAL A 170 -16.74 -9.66 10.28
CA VAL A 170 -17.90 -10.55 10.07
C VAL A 170 -17.54 -11.99 10.39
N VAL A 171 -16.40 -12.45 9.91
CA VAL A 171 -15.83 -13.77 10.20
C VAL A 171 -15.06 -13.74 11.51
N HIS A 172 -14.16 -12.76 11.67
CA HIS A 172 -13.40 -12.54 12.90
C HIS A 172 -14.11 -11.51 13.76
N LYS A 173 -15.17 -11.91 14.44
CA LYS A 173 -16.08 -11.03 15.21
C LYS A 173 -15.41 -10.30 16.38
N ASP A 174 -14.25 -10.75 16.81
CA ASP A 174 -13.40 -10.15 17.83
C ASP A 174 -12.48 -9.05 17.28
N LYS A 175 -12.44 -8.86 15.95
CA LYS A 175 -11.59 -7.89 15.29
C LYS A 175 -12.37 -6.69 14.77
N VAL A 176 -11.66 -5.57 14.72
CA VAL A 176 -12.12 -4.33 14.11
C VAL A 176 -11.06 -3.91 13.08
N TYR A 177 -11.52 -3.59 11.89
CA TYR A 177 -10.66 -3.21 10.77
C TYR A 177 -10.68 -1.71 10.55
N ARG A 178 -9.57 -1.22 10.02
CA ARG A 178 -9.39 0.17 9.60
C ARG A 178 -8.50 0.23 8.39
N GLY A 179 -8.67 1.25 7.55
CA GLY A 179 -7.83 1.41 6.36
C GLY A 179 -8.54 2.19 5.27
N GLN A 180 -7.97 2.12 4.09
CA GLN A 180 -8.51 2.82 2.94
C GLN A 180 -8.82 1.84 1.81
N PHE A 181 -9.87 2.13 1.08
CA PHE A 181 -10.17 1.40 -0.14
C PHE A 181 -9.64 2.15 -1.36
N HIS A 182 -8.84 1.47 -2.15
CA HIS A 182 -8.34 1.92 -3.44
C HIS A 182 -8.89 1.10 -4.60
N CYS A 183 -8.99 1.71 -5.75
CA CYS A 183 -9.27 1.04 -7.02
C CYS A 183 -10.42 0.03 -6.96
N CYS A 184 -10.11 -1.26 -7.03
CA CYS A 184 -11.11 -2.32 -7.03
C CYS A 184 -11.63 -2.69 -5.64
N SER A 185 -11.00 -2.26 -4.57
CA SER A 185 -11.42 -2.58 -3.20
C SER A 185 -12.86 -2.15 -2.89
N PRO A 186 -13.33 -0.95 -3.31
CA PRO A 186 -14.73 -0.57 -3.11
C PRO A 186 -15.74 -1.50 -3.80
N GLY A 187 -15.32 -2.20 -4.83
CA GLY A 187 -16.15 -3.18 -5.50
C GLY A 187 -16.05 -4.60 -4.92
N PHE A 188 -15.23 -4.80 -3.89
CA PHE A 188 -15.02 -6.13 -3.32
C PHE A 188 -16.29 -6.73 -2.69
N PRO A 189 -17.16 -5.96 -2.01
CA PRO A 189 -18.43 -6.49 -1.49
C PRO A 189 -19.33 -7.08 -2.55
N LYS A 190 -19.21 -6.61 -3.80
CA LYS A 190 -20.05 -7.05 -4.91
C LYS A 190 -19.20 -7.46 -6.10
N ALA A 191 -19.34 -8.69 -6.51
CA ALA A 191 -18.72 -9.22 -7.72
C ALA A 191 -19.74 -10.06 -8.51
N PRO A 192 -20.76 -9.41 -9.14
CA PRO A 192 -21.73 -10.14 -9.94
C PRO A 192 -21.02 -10.88 -11.11
N PRO A 193 -21.45 -12.10 -11.44
CA PRO A 193 -22.54 -12.84 -10.81
C PRO A 193 -22.13 -13.65 -9.56
N TYR A 194 -20.90 -13.51 -9.06
CA TYR A 194 -20.29 -14.46 -8.12
C TYR A 194 -20.76 -14.29 -6.67
N TRP A 195 -20.72 -13.04 -6.14
CA TRP A 195 -21.13 -12.79 -4.75
C TRP A 195 -21.61 -11.36 -4.50
N ASP A 196 -22.42 -11.22 -3.45
CA ASP A 196 -22.70 -9.96 -2.76
C ASP A 196 -22.63 -10.27 -1.26
N ILE A 197 -21.54 -9.86 -0.63
CA ILE A 197 -21.24 -10.21 0.78
C ILE A 197 -21.40 -9.02 1.74
N GLY A 198 -21.84 -7.88 1.21
CA GLY A 198 -21.96 -6.65 2.01
C GLY A 198 -20.62 -5.93 2.26
N PHE A 199 -20.71 -4.70 2.77
CA PHE A 199 -19.53 -3.83 2.92
C PHE A 199 -18.55 -4.35 3.96
N GLU A 200 -19.03 -4.71 5.15
CA GLU A 200 -18.20 -5.13 6.28
C GLU A 200 -17.40 -6.40 5.94
N ALA A 201 -18.06 -7.41 5.38
CA ALA A 201 -17.37 -8.63 4.95
C ALA A 201 -16.38 -8.36 3.81
N GLY A 202 -16.75 -7.51 2.84
CA GLY A 202 -15.86 -7.11 1.76
C GLY A 202 -14.64 -6.33 2.27
N PHE A 203 -14.83 -5.49 3.29
CA PHE A 203 -13.75 -4.75 3.93
C PHE A 203 -12.80 -5.69 4.69
N GLU A 204 -13.35 -6.65 5.42
CA GLU A 204 -12.55 -7.67 6.11
C GLU A 204 -11.71 -8.50 5.13
N VAL A 205 -12.32 -9.00 4.05
CA VAL A 205 -11.59 -9.75 3.00
C VAL A 205 -10.49 -8.90 2.36
N ALA A 206 -10.78 -7.65 2.04
CA ALA A 206 -9.79 -6.75 1.46
C ALA A 206 -8.63 -6.46 2.43
N SER A 207 -8.93 -6.24 3.70
CA SER A 207 -7.91 -6.00 4.74
C SER A 207 -7.01 -7.21 4.94
N ILE A 208 -7.60 -8.41 4.99
CA ILE A 208 -6.84 -9.66 5.11
C ILE A 208 -6.00 -9.91 3.86
N ALA A 209 -6.56 -9.73 2.66
CA ALA A 209 -5.81 -9.89 1.42
C ALA A 209 -4.64 -8.91 1.31
N ASN A 210 -4.82 -7.65 1.74
CA ASN A 210 -3.75 -6.67 1.82
C ASN A 210 -2.65 -7.10 2.80
N ASP A 211 -3.02 -7.59 3.98
CA ASP A 211 -2.04 -8.00 4.99
C ASP A 211 -1.24 -9.22 4.54
N TYR A 212 -1.88 -10.19 3.89
CA TYR A 212 -1.17 -11.29 3.23
C TYR A 212 -0.31 -10.85 2.04
N GLY A 213 -0.57 -9.69 1.48
CA GLY A 213 0.13 -9.17 0.31
C GLY A 213 -0.38 -9.73 -1.02
N LEU A 214 -1.70 -9.88 -1.16
CA LEU A 214 -2.37 -10.38 -2.37
C LEU A 214 -2.96 -9.26 -3.22
N ASN A 215 -2.86 -9.37 -4.53
CA ASN A 215 -3.47 -8.44 -5.47
C ASN A 215 -5.00 -8.62 -5.51
N HIS A 216 -5.74 -7.57 -5.19
CA HIS A 216 -7.20 -7.59 -5.16
C HIS A 216 -7.85 -7.86 -6.53
N TRP A 217 -7.26 -7.36 -7.63
CA TRP A 217 -7.77 -7.60 -8.98
C TRP A 217 -7.69 -9.07 -9.35
N GLU A 218 -6.52 -9.65 -9.17
CA GLU A 218 -6.30 -11.07 -9.44
C GLU A 218 -7.12 -11.95 -8.50
N PHE A 219 -7.21 -11.56 -7.23
CA PHE A 219 -8.02 -12.29 -6.26
C PHE A 219 -9.51 -12.26 -6.64
N ARG A 220 -10.03 -11.07 -6.97
CA ARG A 220 -11.45 -10.88 -7.27
C ARG A 220 -11.85 -11.47 -8.61
N PHE A 221 -11.10 -11.18 -9.68
CA PHE A 221 -11.48 -11.50 -11.05
C PHE A 221 -10.80 -12.75 -11.60
N GLY A 222 -9.65 -13.13 -11.06
CA GLY A 222 -8.92 -14.34 -11.43
C GLY A 222 -9.35 -15.56 -10.61
N ILE A 223 -9.19 -15.48 -9.28
CA ILE A 223 -9.43 -16.60 -8.36
C ILE A 223 -10.89 -16.68 -7.92
N GLY A 224 -11.55 -15.54 -7.67
CA GLY A 224 -12.92 -15.47 -7.19
C GLY A 224 -13.92 -16.32 -7.94
N PRO A 225 -13.95 -16.31 -9.29
CA PRO A 225 -14.82 -17.18 -10.07
C PRO A 225 -14.66 -18.68 -9.80
N TRP A 226 -13.42 -19.11 -9.51
CA TRP A 226 -13.12 -20.51 -9.20
C TRP A 226 -13.53 -20.93 -7.77
N ILE A 227 -13.53 -19.99 -6.83
CA ILE A 227 -13.98 -20.24 -5.46
C ILE A 227 -15.50 -20.41 -5.43
N TYR A 228 -16.22 -19.77 -6.36
CA TYR A 228 -17.68 -19.82 -6.43
C TYR A 228 -18.20 -21.15 -7.05
N LEU A 229 -17.41 -21.79 -7.91
CA LEU A 229 -17.75 -23.08 -8.55
C LEU A 229 -17.59 -24.26 -7.59
#